data_16637aa78fd74fcec51fa65326274c78
#
_entry.id   16637aa78fd74fcec51fa65326274c78
#
_cell.length_a   1.000
_cell.length_b   1.000
_cell.length_c   1.000
_cell.angle_alpha   90.00
_cell.angle_beta   90.00
_cell.angle_gamma   90.00
#
_symmetry.space_group_name_H-M   'P 1'
#
loop_
_entity.id
_entity.type
_entity.pdbx_description
1 polymer ?
#
loop_
_entity_poly.entity_id
_entity_poly.type
_entity_poly.pdbx_seq_one_letter_code
_entity_poly.pdbx_strand_id
1 'polypeptide(L)'
;MGYYGTSQGGWTAPLAASLSPPDFIIVGYGLAVSPIEEDREALALDMTRHGFGAGEIAKALEIGSAAQAIVRQNFQSGYEAFRRARDKYSGEPWFRFVRGNVTGIILQTPEAELRAQGPRLFAGLIPDYDPMPVLRRLKTPQLWILGGEDIDAPPGETRRRLLALKKRGSPITVVLYPHAEHGLYDFEADGETRLSTRQPASLQTLLATFARGRPLRASYEDAQVDR
;
A
#
# COMPACT_ATOMS: atom_id res chain seq x y z
N MET A 1 -16.62 -19.98 -7.12
CA MET A 1 -15.87 -18.95 -7.92
C MET A 1 -15.34 -17.89 -6.95
N GLY A 2 -14.08 -17.40 -7.12
CA GLY A 2 -13.47 -16.42 -6.22
C GLY A 2 -13.01 -15.16 -6.94
N TYR A 3 -12.73 -14.11 -6.17
CA TYR A 3 -12.07 -12.91 -6.66
C TYR A 3 -10.60 -12.93 -6.26
N TYR A 4 -9.75 -12.52 -7.19
CA TYR A 4 -8.33 -12.31 -6.96
C TYR A 4 -7.98 -10.88 -7.35
N GLY A 5 -7.40 -10.13 -6.43
CA GLY A 5 -6.95 -8.75 -6.64
C GLY A 5 -5.53 -8.56 -6.13
N THR A 6 -4.78 -7.69 -6.80
CA THR A 6 -3.40 -7.36 -6.42
C THR A 6 -3.25 -5.85 -6.28
N SER A 7 -2.36 -5.39 -5.40
CA SER A 7 -2.10 -3.96 -5.17
C SER A 7 -3.42 -3.21 -4.88
N GLN A 8 -3.88 -2.33 -5.76
CA GLN A 8 -5.20 -1.68 -5.69
C GLN A 8 -6.38 -2.68 -5.60
N GLY A 9 -6.14 -3.97 -5.91
CA GLY A 9 -7.08 -5.06 -5.67
C GLY A 9 -7.49 -5.21 -4.20
N GLY A 10 -6.68 -4.69 -3.26
CA GLY A 10 -7.03 -4.59 -1.84
C GLY A 10 -8.27 -3.71 -1.59
N TRP A 11 -8.53 -2.74 -2.46
CA TRP A 11 -9.73 -1.90 -2.42
C TRP A 11 -10.86 -2.48 -3.27
N THR A 12 -10.54 -2.88 -4.50
CA THR A 12 -11.56 -3.24 -5.50
C THR A 12 -12.13 -4.63 -5.31
N ALA A 13 -11.35 -5.64 -4.92
CA ALA A 13 -11.86 -6.99 -4.75
C ALA A 13 -12.83 -7.13 -3.55
N PRO A 14 -12.54 -6.56 -2.35
CA PRO A 14 -13.53 -6.51 -1.27
C PRO A 14 -14.79 -5.70 -1.63
N LEU A 15 -14.63 -4.57 -2.33
CA LEU A 15 -15.77 -3.76 -2.77
C LEU A 15 -16.64 -4.56 -3.73
N ALA A 16 -16.08 -5.20 -4.74
CA ALA A 16 -16.79 -6.07 -5.67
C ALA A 16 -17.52 -7.21 -4.94
N ALA A 17 -16.85 -7.83 -3.96
CA ALA A 17 -17.45 -8.89 -3.14
C ALA A 17 -18.62 -8.41 -2.28
N SER A 18 -18.65 -7.14 -1.89
CA SER A 18 -19.78 -6.55 -1.17
C SER A 18 -21.03 -6.37 -2.05
N LEU A 19 -20.84 -6.29 -3.36
CA LEU A 19 -21.90 -6.16 -4.36
C LEU A 19 -22.35 -7.52 -4.93
N SER A 20 -21.39 -8.42 -5.13
CA SER A 20 -21.62 -9.77 -5.66
C SER A 20 -20.72 -10.75 -4.88
N PRO A 21 -21.24 -11.41 -3.83
CA PRO A 21 -20.43 -12.26 -2.96
C PRO A 21 -19.88 -13.49 -3.69
N PRO A 22 -18.54 -13.66 -3.75
CA PRO A 22 -17.90 -14.88 -4.25
C PRO A 22 -17.74 -15.92 -3.13
N ASP A 23 -17.26 -17.12 -3.49
CA ASP A 23 -16.93 -18.16 -2.49
C ASP A 23 -15.72 -17.78 -1.63
N PHE A 24 -14.78 -17.00 -2.19
CA PHE A 24 -13.58 -16.51 -1.49
C PHE A 24 -13.01 -15.25 -2.17
N ILE A 25 -12.15 -14.54 -1.42
CA ILE A 25 -11.35 -13.42 -1.92
C ILE A 25 -9.89 -13.72 -1.63
N ILE A 26 -9.01 -13.46 -2.59
CA ILE A 26 -7.56 -13.44 -2.39
C ILE A 26 -7.05 -12.05 -2.77
N VAL A 27 -6.25 -11.45 -1.89
CA VAL A 27 -5.58 -10.16 -2.13
C VAL A 27 -4.09 -10.36 -1.97
N GLY A 28 -3.35 -10.14 -3.05
CA GLY A 28 -1.88 -10.12 -3.05
C GLY A 28 -1.35 -8.68 -2.94
N TYR A 29 -0.42 -8.42 -2.03
CA TYR A 29 0.25 -7.13 -1.81
C TYR A 29 -0.70 -5.93 -1.91
N GLY A 30 -1.90 -6.07 -1.36
CA GLY A 30 -2.93 -5.03 -1.37
C GLY A 30 -3.05 -4.32 -0.03
N LEU A 31 -3.91 -3.33 0.02
CA LEU A 31 -4.01 -2.35 1.10
C LEU A 31 -5.36 -2.36 1.79
N ALA A 32 -5.34 -2.25 3.13
CA ALA A 32 -6.49 -2.00 3.98
C ALA A 32 -6.48 -0.59 4.59
N VAL A 33 -5.81 0.33 3.91
CA VAL A 33 -5.68 1.76 4.21
C VAL A 33 -6.16 2.58 3.02
N SER A 34 -6.40 3.88 3.18
CA SER A 34 -6.69 4.77 2.05
C SER A 34 -5.44 5.04 1.21
N PRO A 35 -5.57 5.49 -0.06
CA PRO A 35 -4.43 5.91 -0.87
C PRO A 35 -3.55 6.97 -0.22
N ILE A 36 -4.14 7.87 0.55
CA ILE A 36 -3.40 8.91 1.28
C ILE A 36 -2.66 8.33 2.50
N GLU A 37 -3.26 7.37 3.19
CA GLU A 37 -2.57 6.69 4.31
C GLU A 37 -1.42 5.82 3.78
N GLU A 38 -1.60 5.13 2.64
CA GLU A 38 -0.55 4.41 1.93
C GLU A 38 0.65 5.32 1.61
N ASP A 39 0.41 6.45 0.96
CA ASP A 39 1.44 7.43 0.59
C ASP A 39 2.21 7.92 1.83
N ARG A 40 1.52 8.18 2.95
CA ARG A 40 2.13 8.59 4.21
C ARG A 40 3.00 7.48 4.82
N GLU A 41 2.52 6.25 4.80
CA GLU A 41 3.25 5.09 5.32
C GLU A 41 4.48 4.80 4.45
N ALA A 42 4.34 4.83 3.12
CA ALA A 42 5.43 4.66 2.17
C ALA A 42 6.52 5.72 2.35
N LEU A 43 6.14 7.00 2.47
CA LEU A 43 7.08 8.08 2.72
C LEU A 43 7.83 7.90 4.04
N ALA A 44 7.12 7.60 5.13
CA ALA A 44 7.74 7.37 6.43
C ALA A 44 8.67 6.15 6.46
N LEU A 45 8.26 5.07 5.78
CA LEU A 45 9.07 3.86 5.64
C LEU A 45 10.35 4.12 4.86
N ASP A 46 10.26 4.82 3.73
CA ASP A 46 11.41 5.14 2.88
C ASP A 46 12.41 6.03 3.64
N MET A 47 11.94 7.07 4.32
CA MET A 47 12.78 7.91 5.19
C MET A 47 13.46 7.10 6.30
N THR A 48 12.74 6.17 6.93
CA THR A 48 13.29 5.30 7.99
C THR A 48 14.39 4.40 7.44
N ARG A 49 14.21 3.84 6.26
CA ARG A 49 15.21 2.97 5.59
C ARG A 49 16.49 3.71 5.24
N HIS A 50 16.39 5.01 4.99
CA HIS A 50 17.56 5.88 4.79
C HIS A 50 18.17 6.41 6.09
N GLY A 51 17.71 5.91 7.24
CA GLY A 51 18.30 6.21 8.56
C GLY A 51 17.83 7.52 9.17
N PHE A 52 16.77 8.15 8.65
CA PHE A 52 16.25 9.40 9.22
C PHE A 52 15.36 9.14 10.43
N GLY A 53 15.44 10.05 11.40
CA GLY A 53 14.69 9.96 12.63
C GLY A 53 13.28 10.58 12.56
N ALA A 54 12.54 10.49 13.66
CA ALA A 54 11.17 10.97 13.75
C ALA A 54 11.02 12.46 13.41
N GLY A 55 12.05 13.28 13.67
CA GLY A 55 12.04 14.71 13.39
C GLY A 55 12.03 15.02 11.89
N GLU A 56 12.90 14.35 11.12
CA GLU A 56 12.97 14.47 9.65
C GLU A 56 11.73 13.87 8.99
N ILE A 57 11.27 12.71 9.48
CA ILE A 57 10.05 12.06 8.99
C ILE A 57 8.83 12.98 9.18
N ALA A 58 8.70 13.65 10.33
CA ALA A 58 7.60 14.59 10.55
C ALA A 58 7.60 15.76 9.56
N LYS A 59 8.79 16.30 9.25
CA LYS A 59 8.95 17.38 8.25
C LYS A 59 8.65 16.89 6.83
N ALA A 60 9.10 15.67 6.48
CA ALA A 60 8.78 15.05 5.19
C ALA A 60 7.26 14.82 5.04
N LEU A 61 6.59 14.39 6.11
CA LEU A 61 5.13 14.24 6.14
C LEU A 61 4.37 15.58 6.06
N GLU A 62 4.98 16.71 6.47
CA GLU A 62 4.41 18.05 6.22
C GLU A 62 4.36 18.34 4.71
N ILE A 63 5.43 18.02 3.98
CA ILE A 63 5.47 18.14 2.51
C ILE A 63 4.44 17.20 1.88
N GLY A 64 4.40 15.94 2.30
CA GLY A 64 3.44 14.96 1.81
C GLY A 64 1.99 15.41 2.01
N SER A 65 1.67 15.94 3.19
CA SER A 65 0.32 16.44 3.49
C SER A 65 -0.08 17.59 2.57
N ALA A 66 0.85 18.49 2.24
CA ALA A 66 0.61 19.58 1.31
C ALA A 66 0.46 19.06 -0.16
N ALA A 67 1.25 18.08 -0.58
CA ALA A 67 1.12 17.42 -1.88
C ALA A 67 -0.24 16.71 -2.01
N GLN A 68 -0.63 15.95 -1.00
CA GLN A 68 -1.90 15.23 -0.93
C GLN A 68 -3.11 16.18 -0.99
N ALA A 69 -2.98 17.40 -0.44
CA ALA A 69 -4.04 18.40 -0.53
C ALA A 69 -4.34 18.82 -1.97
N ILE A 70 -3.33 18.86 -2.87
CA ILE A 70 -3.51 19.11 -4.30
C ILE A 70 -4.40 18.03 -4.93
N VAL A 71 -4.14 16.76 -4.62
CA VAL A 71 -4.92 15.62 -5.15
C VAL A 71 -6.35 15.65 -4.63
N ARG A 72 -6.55 15.90 -3.33
CA ARG A 72 -7.90 16.06 -2.73
C ARG A 72 -8.70 17.17 -3.38
N GLN A 73 -8.05 18.22 -3.85
CA GLN A 73 -8.67 19.34 -4.56
C GLN A 73 -8.74 19.13 -6.08
N ASN A 74 -8.58 17.88 -6.53
CA ASN A 74 -8.56 17.52 -7.96
C ASN A 74 -7.68 18.47 -8.79
N PHE A 75 -6.49 18.81 -8.27
CA PHE A 75 -5.48 19.66 -8.91
C PHE A 75 -5.94 21.11 -9.18
N GLN A 76 -7.00 21.58 -8.58
CA GLN A 76 -7.50 22.95 -8.75
C GLN A 76 -6.80 23.94 -7.81
N SER A 77 -6.34 23.50 -6.64
CA SER A 77 -5.74 24.35 -5.59
C SER A 77 -4.72 23.58 -4.74
N GLY A 78 -4.17 24.24 -3.70
CA GLY A 78 -3.20 23.63 -2.79
C GLY A 78 -1.74 23.93 -3.12
N TYR A 79 -1.43 24.40 -4.32
CA TYR A 79 -0.05 24.60 -4.79
C TYR A 79 0.76 25.60 -3.98
N GLU A 80 0.15 26.66 -3.47
CA GLU A 80 0.87 27.65 -2.67
C GLU A 80 1.35 27.03 -1.33
N ALA A 81 0.50 26.28 -0.66
CA ALA A 81 0.87 25.58 0.57
C ALA A 81 1.96 24.53 0.30
N PHE A 82 1.83 23.82 -0.80
CA PHE A 82 2.85 22.85 -1.24
C PHE A 82 4.19 23.51 -1.53
N ARG A 83 4.23 24.62 -2.29
CA ARG A 83 5.48 25.37 -2.53
C ARG A 83 6.10 25.81 -1.22
N ARG A 84 5.35 26.40 -0.30
CA ARG A 84 5.87 26.81 1.02
C ARG A 84 6.48 25.65 1.79
N ALA A 85 5.82 24.49 1.85
CA ALA A 85 6.34 23.32 2.55
C ALA A 85 7.60 22.78 1.86
N ARG A 86 7.60 22.66 0.53
CA ARG A 86 8.74 22.23 -0.27
C ARG A 86 9.94 23.16 -0.09
N ASP A 87 9.75 24.45 -0.28
CA ASP A 87 10.82 25.46 -0.28
C ASP A 87 11.43 25.62 1.12
N LYS A 88 10.63 25.46 2.17
CA LYS A 88 11.08 25.45 3.57
C LYS A 88 12.14 24.37 3.84
N TYR A 89 12.05 23.24 3.17
CA TYR A 89 12.88 22.07 3.44
C TYR A 89 13.77 21.63 2.27
N SER A 90 13.73 22.32 1.12
CA SER A 90 14.47 21.92 -0.10
C SER A 90 16.00 21.92 0.06
N GLY A 91 16.54 22.65 1.04
CA GLY A 91 17.98 22.67 1.36
C GLY A 91 18.43 21.57 2.35
N GLU A 92 17.51 20.80 2.88
CA GLU A 92 17.85 19.77 3.86
C GLU A 92 18.43 18.51 3.19
N PRO A 93 19.45 17.86 3.78
CA PRO A 93 20.09 16.68 3.17
C PRO A 93 19.13 15.50 2.92
N TRP A 94 18.09 15.39 3.75
CA TRP A 94 17.08 14.35 3.65
C TRP A 94 16.00 14.62 2.60
N PHE A 95 15.87 15.84 2.08
CA PHE A 95 14.79 16.23 1.15
C PHE A 95 14.76 15.35 -0.11
N ARG A 96 15.91 14.96 -0.64
CA ARG A 96 16.02 14.09 -1.82
C ARG A 96 15.41 12.69 -1.64
N PHE A 97 15.17 12.30 -0.39
CA PHE A 97 14.57 11.02 -0.03
C PHE A 97 13.06 11.12 0.24
N VAL A 98 12.47 12.30 0.09
CA VAL A 98 11.03 12.48 0.19
C VAL A 98 10.40 11.90 -1.07
N ARG A 99 9.81 10.72 -0.91
CA ARG A 99 9.15 9.96 -1.98
C ARG A 99 7.71 9.67 -1.56
N GLY A 100 7.18 8.53 -1.78
CA GLY A 100 5.79 8.15 -1.63
C GLY A 100 5.10 8.13 -2.99
N ASN A 101 3.99 7.41 -3.07
CA ASN A 101 3.32 7.12 -4.33
C ASN A 101 2.64 8.35 -4.95
N VAL A 102 2.02 9.17 -4.11
CA VAL A 102 1.38 10.44 -4.51
C VAL A 102 2.38 11.60 -4.38
N THR A 103 3.02 11.70 -3.23
CA THR A 103 3.95 12.80 -2.88
C THR A 103 5.10 12.87 -3.87
N GLY A 104 5.70 11.73 -4.25
CA GLY A 104 6.81 11.67 -5.21
C GLY A 104 6.43 12.20 -6.59
N ILE A 105 5.24 11.84 -7.09
CA ILE A 105 4.74 12.34 -8.37
C ILE A 105 4.55 13.86 -8.32
N ILE A 106 3.94 14.37 -7.25
CA ILE A 106 3.70 15.81 -7.09
C ILE A 106 5.01 16.59 -6.97
N LEU A 107 6.02 16.05 -6.29
CA LEU A 107 7.33 16.69 -6.14
C LEU A 107 8.12 16.76 -7.46
N GLN A 108 8.01 15.74 -8.30
CA GLN A 108 8.80 15.57 -9.53
C GLN A 108 8.14 16.23 -10.75
N THR A 109 6.84 16.54 -10.68
CA THR A 109 6.09 17.05 -11.82
C THR A 109 5.93 18.57 -11.72
N PRO A 110 6.25 19.33 -12.79
CA PRO A 110 6.03 20.79 -12.83
C PRO A 110 4.57 21.17 -12.57
N GLU A 111 4.34 22.27 -11.83
CA GLU A 111 2.98 22.72 -11.48
C GLU A 111 2.06 22.87 -12.70
N ALA A 112 2.60 23.44 -13.81
CA ALA A 112 1.82 23.62 -15.03
C ALA A 112 1.33 22.28 -15.61
N GLU A 113 2.15 21.24 -15.52
CA GLU A 113 1.81 19.91 -15.98
C GLU A 113 0.82 19.24 -15.01
N LEU A 114 1.01 19.36 -13.69
CA LEU A 114 0.06 18.88 -12.71
C LEU A 114 -1.34 19.47 -12.90
N ARG A 115 -1.42 20.77 -13.18
CA ARG A 115 -2.69 21.45 -13.46
C ARG A 115 -3.35 20.94 -14.74
N ALA A 116 -2.56 20.68 -15.78
CA ALA A 116 -3.07 20.23 -17.08
C ALA A 116 -3.44 18.74 -17.09
N GLN A 117 -2.63 17.88 -16.47
CA GLN A 117 -2.72 16.44 -16.61
C GLN A 117 -3.07 15.71 -15.32
N GLY A 118 -2.87 16.32 -14.16
CA GLY A 118 -3.11 15.70 -12.85
C GLY A 118 -4.50 15.05 -12.73
N PRO A 119 -5.61 15.74 -13.11
CA PRO A 119 -6.93 15.14 -13.05
C PRO A 119 -7.07 13.87 -13.89
N ARG A 120 -6.30 13.77 -14.99
CA ARG A 120 -6.29 12.58 -15.85
C ARG A 120 -5.39 11.49 -15.30
N LEU A 121 -4.20 11.84 -14.79
CA LEU A 121 -3.24 10.89 -14.23
C LEU A 121 -3.81 10.19 -12.99
N PHE A 122 -4.61 10.90 -12.19
CA PHE A 122 -5.24 10.37 -10.99
C PHE A 122 -6.74 10.07 -11.18
N ALA A 123 -7.17 9.89 -12.44
CA ALA A 123 -8.58 9.59 -12.74
C ALA A 123 -9.02 8.30 -12.06
N GLY A 124 -10.14 8.36 -11.32
CA GLY A 124 -10.68 7.24 -10.57
C GLY A 124 -10.07 7.04 -9.18
N LEU A 125 -8.99 7.73 -8.83
CA LEU A 125 -8.48 7.70 -7.47
C LEU A 125 -9.43 8.46 -6.53
N ILE A 126 -9.87 7.81 -5.46
CA ILE A 126 -10.58 8.43 -4.34
C ILE A 126 -9.55 8.54 -3.19
N PRO A 127 -8.93 9.73 -2.98
CA PRO A 127 -7.76 9.85 -2.10
C PRO A 127 -7.98 9.35 -0.68
N ASP A 128 -9.15 9.60 -0.12
CA ASP A 128 -9.52 9.23 1.25
C ASP A 128 -10.47 8.02 1.30
N TYR A 129 -10.45 7.12 0.29
CA TYR A 129 -11.25 5.90 0.32
C TYR A 129 -10.87 5.02 1.52
N ASP A 130 -11.80 4.86 2.47
CA ASP A 130 -11.62 3.94 3.61
C ASP A 130 -12.20 2.56 3.28
N PRO A 131 -11.37 1.50 3.11
CA PRO A 131 -11.84 0.15 2.85
C PRO A 131 -12.45 -0.53 4.09
N MET A 132 -12.22 -0.01 5.29
CA MET A 132 -12.57 -0.66 6.55
C MET A 132 -14.08 -0.88 6.73
N PRO A 133 -15.00 0.03 6.33
CA PRO A 133 -16.43 -0.22 6.40
C PRO A 133 -16.88 -1.43 5.57
N VAL A 134 -16.26 -1.66 4.41
CA VAL A 134 -16.51 -2.83 3.56
C VAL A 134 -15.96 -4.09 4.23
N LEU A 135 -14.67 -4.07 4.59
CA LEU A 135 -13.99 -5.22 5.19
C LEU A 135 -14.66 -5.74 6.48
N ARG A 136 -15.21 -4.83 7.32
CA ARG A 136 -15.94 -5.19 8.53
C ARG A 136 -17.24 -5.99 8.28
N ARG A 137 -17.88 -5.78 7.14
CA ARG A 137 -19.18 -6.40 6.81
C ARG A 137 -19.05 -7.70 6.04
N LEU A 138 -17.93 -7.92 5.36
CA LEU A 138 -17.71 -9.10 4.54
C LEU A 138 -17.70 -10.38 5.39
N LYS A 139 -18.49 -11.37 4.94
CA LYS A 139 -18.52 -12.72 5.50
C LYS A 139 -17.82 -13.75 4.62
N THR A 140 -17.43 -13.34 3.42
CA THR A 140 -16.65 -14.14 2.48
C THR A 140 -15.27 -14.41 3.05
N PRO A 141 -14.76 -15.66 3.02
CA PRO A 141 -13.39 -15.98 3.42
C PRO A 141 -12.37 -15.18 2.62
N GLN A 142 -11.38 -14.60 3.30
CA GLN A 142 -10.36 -13.74 2.70
C GLN A 142 -8.96 -14.25 3.02
N LEU A 143 -8.10 -14.30 2.00
CA LEU A 143 -6.67 -14.49 2.12
C LEU A 143 -5.96 -13.21 1.71
N TRP A 144 -5.19 -12.64 2.61
CA TRP A 144 -4.34 -11.48 2.33
C TRP A 144 -2.88 -11.90 2.41
N ILE A 145 -2.13 -11.67 1.32
CA ILE A 145 -0.72 -12.04 1.20
C ILE A 145 0.09 -10.76 1.05
N LEU A 146 0.98 -10.51 1.99
CA LEU A 146 1.74 -9.27 2.11
C LEU A 146 3.23 -9.54 1.94
N GLY A 147 3.94 -8.59 1.33
CA GLY A 147 5.41 -8.54 1.31
C GLY A 147 5.92 -7.71 2.49
N GLY A 148 6.87 -8.25 3.26
CA GLY A 148 7.42 -7.57 4.45
C GLY A 148 8.31 -6.39 4.09
N GLU A 149 8.92 -6.42 2.91
CA GLU A 149 9.81 -5.39 2.36
C GLU A 149 9.12 -4.51 1.29
N ASP A 150 7.81 -4.61 1.16
CA ASP A 150 7.03 -3.83 0.20
C ASP A 150 7.06 -2.33 0.57
N ILE A 151 7.64 -1.52 -0.32
CA ILE A 151 7.73 -0.06 -0.16
C ILE A 151 6.64 0.68 -0.94
N ASP A 152 6.03 0.02 -1.92
CA ASP A 152 4.95 0.60 -2.73
C ASP A 152 3.60 0.45 -2.02
N ALA A 153 3.36 -0.73 -1.41
CA ALA A 153 2.20 -0.99 -0.58
C ALA A 153 2.65 -1.47 0.82
N PRO A 154 3.10 -0.56 1.70
CA PRO A 154 3.65 -0.92 3.01
C PRO A 154 2.70 -1.78 3.82
N PRO A 155 3.17 -2.93 4.36
CA PRO A 155 2.27 -3.89 5.00
C PRO A 155 1.87 -3.53 6.42
N GLY A 156 2.55 -2.57 7.08
CA GLY A 156 2.47 -2.35 8.52
C GLY A 156 1.06 -2.07 9.01
N GLU A 157 0.46 -0.97 8.59
CA GLU A 157 -0.88 -0.57 9.01
C GLU A 157 -1.95 -1.49 8.42
N THR A 158 -1.78 -1.93 7.17
CA THR A 158 -2.67 -2.91 6.52
C THR A 158 -2.75 -4.19 7.34
N ARG A 159 -1.61 -4.80 7.69
CA ARG A 159 -1.56 -6.01 8.52
C ARG A 159 -2.20 -5.79 9.89
N ARG A 160 -1.88 -4.69 10.55
CA ARG A 160 -2.45 -4.34 11.85
C ARG A 160 -3.99 -4.29 11.80
N ARG A 161 -4.56 -3.64 10.78
CA ARG A 161 -6.02 -3.52 10.59
C ARG A 161 -6.67 -4.87 10.31
N LEU A 162 -6.07 -5.68 9.44
CA LEU A 162 -6.59 -7.00 9.10
C LEU A 162 -6.59 -7.94 10.30
N LEU A 163 -5.52 -7.95 11.10
CA LEU A 163 -5.44 -8.75 12.33
C LEU A 163 -6.45 -8.28 13.38
N ALA A 164 -6.71 -6.98 13.46
CA ALA A 164 -7.75 -6.45 14.34
C ALA A 164 -9.17 -6.90 13.92
N LEU A 165 -9.44 -6.96 12.61
CA LEU A 165 -10.69 -7.51 12.08
C LEU A 165 -10.81 -9.01 12.37
N LYS A 166 -9.74 -9.76 12.16
CA LYS A 166 -9.69 -11.19 12.48
C LYS A 166 -10.01 -11.47 13.94
N LYS A 167 -9.41 -10.71 14.87
CA LYS A 167 -9.72 -10.83 16.33
C LYS A 167 -11.19 -10.59 16.64
N ARG A 168 -11.91 -9.87 15.79
CA ARG A 168 -13.36 -9.61 15.91
C ARG A 168 -14.22 -10.64 15.17
N GLY A 169 -13.61 -11.73 14.69
CA GLY A 169 -14.32 -12.83 14.02
C GLY A 169 -14.52 -12.65 12.52
N SER A 170 -13.87 -11.69 11.87
CA SER A 170 -13.88 -11.62 10.40
C SER A 170 -13.11 -12.82 9.81
N PRO A 171 -13.61 -13.46 8.73
CA PRO A 171 -13.00 -14.64 8.14
C PRO A 171 -11.77 -14.28 7.29
N ILE A 172 -10.76 -13.72 7.94
CA ILE A 172 -9.52 -13.22 7.32
C ILE A 172 -8.35 -14.10 7.75
N THR A 173 -7.55 -14.51 6.78
CA THR A 173 -6.22 -15.08 6.97
C THR A 173 -5.19 -14.13 6.38
N VAL A 174 -4.15 -13.81 7.13
CA VAL A 174 -3.03 -13.00 6.68
C VAL A 174 -1.79 -13.87 6.56
N VAL A 175 -1.08 -13.74 5.46
CA VAL A 175 0.21 -14.39 5.21
C VAL A 175 1.22 -13.31 4.87
N LEU A 176 2.34 -13.30 5.54
CA LEU A 176 3.43 -12.36 5.32
C LEU A 176 4.66 -13.11 4.82
N TYR A 177 5.15 -12.80 3.63
CA TYR A 177 6.48 -13.15 3.15
C TYR A 177 7.46 -12.06 3.61
N PRO A 178 8.30 -12.31 4.63
CA PRO A 178 9.02 -11.25 5.32
C PRO A 178 10.08 -10.54 4.45
N HIS A 179 10.59 -11.22 3.43
CA HIS A 179 11.66 -10.73 2.55
C HIS A 179 11.18 -10.35 1.15
N ALA A 180 9.89 -10.45 0.88
CA ALA A 180 9.32 -10.10 -0.42
C ALA A 180 8.98 -8.61 -0.51
N GLU A 181 9.25 -8.02 -1.68
CA GLU A 181 8.83 -6.67 -2.06
C GLU A 181 7.48 -6.67 -2.78
N HIS A 182 7.12 -5.54 -3.43
CA HIS A 182 5.89 -5.40 -4.19
C HIS A 182 5.78 -6.47 -5.28
N GLY A 183 4.58 -7.03 -5.47
CA GLY A 183 4.39 -8.18 -6.35
C GLY A 183 4.76 -9.52 -5.72
N LEU A 184 5.18 -9.55 -4.45
CA LEU A 184 5.68 -10.74 -3.73
C LEU A 184 6.94 -11.31 -4.38
N TYR A 185 7.82 -10.46 -4.88
CA TYR A 185 9.11 -10.88 -5.41
C TYR A 185 10.19 -10.83 -4.33
N ASP A 186 11.03 -11.86 -4.30
CA ASP A 186 12.38 -11.73 -3.71
C ASP A 186 13.16 -10.71 -4.53
N PHE A 187 14.12 -10.03 -3.94
CA PHE A 187 14.93 -9.04 -4.62
C PHE A 187 16.40 -9.08 -4.18
N GLU A 188 17.25 -8.60 -5.06
CA GLU A 188 18.65 -8.31 -4.77
C GLU A 188 18.84 -6.79 -4.68
N ALA A 189 19.59 -6.34 -3.68
CA ALA A 189 19.90 -4.91 -3.51
C ALA A 189 21.17 -4.56 -4.29
N ASP A 190 21.09 -3.53 -5.15
CA ASP A 190 22.22 -2.92 -5.83
C ASP A 190 22.22 -1.42 -5.52
N GLY A 191 22.94 -1.03 -4.49
CA GLY A 191 22.90 0.33 -3.93
C GLY A 191 21.49 0.69 -3.44
N GLU A 192 20.91 1.75 -4.01
CA GLU A 192 19.52 2.17 -3.73
C GLU A 192 18.48 1.42 -4.57
N THR A 193 18.91 0.64 -5.56
CA THR A 193 18.04 -0.07 -6.49
C THR A 193 17.74 -1.47 -5.98
N ARG A 194 16.52 -1.94 -6.21
CA ARG A 194 16.11 -3.32 -5.99
C ARG A 194 15.83 -3.98 -7.32
N LEU A 195 16.42 -5.14 -7.51
CA LEU A 195 16.20 -5.98 -8.68
C LEU A 195 15.31 -7.14 -8.26
N SER A 196 14.04 -7.10 -8.63
CA SER A 196 13.10 -8.21 -8.42
C SER A 196 13.64 -9.46 -9.10
N THR A 197 13.63 -10.59 -8.40
CA THR A 197 14.17 -11.85 -8.90
C THR A 197 13.07 -12.85 -9.16
N ARG A 198 12.52 -13.50 -8.14
CA ARG A 198 11.51 -14.54 -8.28
C ARG A 198 10.40 -14.37 -7.24
N GLN A 199 9.22 -14.87 -7.54
CA GLN A 199 8.20 -15.09 -6.53
C GLN A 199 8.49 -16.39 -5.73
N PRO A 200 8.08 -16.48 -4.45
CA PRO A 200 8.22 -17.68 -3.65
C PRO A 200 7.57 -18.89 -4.36
N ALA A 201 8.28 -20.01 -4.43
CA ALA A 201 7.78 -21.20 -5.10
C ALA A 201 6.50 -21.75 -4.46
N SER A 202 6.33 -21.52 -3.16
CA SER A 202 5.15 -21.92 -2.39
C SER A 202 3.90 -21.08 -2.68
N LEU A 203 4.01 -19.91 -3.31
CA LEU A 203 2.89 -18.98 -3.53
C LEU A 203 1.73 -19.65 -4.28
N GLN A 204 2.02 -20.34 -5.38
CA GLN A 204 0.98 -21.03 -6.17
C GLN A 204 0.27 -22.13 -5.37
N THR A 205 1.01 -22.83 -4.51
CA THR A 205 0.44 -23.84 -3.62
C THR A 205 -0.46 -23.22 -2.56
N LEU A 206 -0.06 -22.08 -1.98
CA LEU A 206 -0.87 -21.31 -1.03
C LEU A 206 -2.20 -20.87 -1.66
N LEU A 207 -2.12 -20.23 -2.83
CA LEU A 207 -3.30 -19.74 -3.57
C LEU A 207 -4.27 -20.89 -3.86
N ALA A 208 -3.75 -22.00 -4.45
CA ALA A 208 -4.57 -23.15 -4.81
C ALA A 208 -5.17 -23.86 -3.58
N THR A 209 -4.45 -23.92 -2.46
CA THR A 209 -4.94 -24.52 -1.22
C THR A 209 -6.11 -23.73 -0.66
N PHE A 210 -5.98 -22.39 -0.59
CA PHE A 210 -7.04 -21.52 -0.11
C PHE A 210 -8.26 -21.54 -1.03
N ALA A 211 -8.05 -21.41 -2.34
CA ALA A 211 -9.13 -21.41 -3.33
C ALA A 211 -9.96 -22.71 -3.33
N ARG A 212 -9.38 -23.83 -2.90
CA ARG A 212 -10.07 -25.12 -2.75
C ARG A 212 -10.73 -25.30 -1.37
N GLY A 213 -10.71 -24.28 -0.51
CA GLY A 213 -11.24 -24.35 0.85
C GLY A 213 -10.50 -25.35 1.75
N ARG A 214 -9.25 -25.67 1.43
CA ARG A 214 -8.43 -26.61 2.21
C ARG A 214 -7.72 -25.90 3.37
N PRO A 215 -7.45 -26.58 4.49
CA PRO A 215 -6.65 -26.03 5.57
C PRO A 215 -5.28 -25.60 5.08
N LEU A 216 -4.86 -24.39 5.45
CA LEU A 216 -3.53 -23.90 5.14
C LEU A 216 -2.49 -24.60 6.04
N ARG A 217 -1.27 -24.74 5.51
CA ARG A 217 -0.10 -25.23 6.27
C ARG A 217 0.31 -24.19 7.32
N ALA A 218 1.13 -24.61 8.29
CA ALA A 218 1.69 -23.69 9.28
C ALA A 218 2.66 -22.68 8.66
N SER A 219 3.34 -23.06 7.59
CA SER A 219 4.27 -22.22 6.85
C SER A 219 4.25 -22.54 5.34
N TYR A 220 4.68 -21.57 4.56
CA TYR A 220 4.90 -21.68 3.12
C TYR A 220 6.27 -21.03 2.84
N GLU A 221 7.34 -21.85 2.76
CA GLU A 221 8.73 -21.40 2.82
C GLU A 221 8.97 -20.57 4.09
N ASP A 222 9.38 -19.31 3.99
CA ASP A 222 9.60 -18.38 5.09
C ASP A 222 8.35 -17.60 5.51
N ALA A 223 7.23 -17.78 4.78
CA ALA A 223 6.00 -17.05 5.04
C ALA A 223 5.42 -17.35 6.42
N GLN A 224 5.02 -16.29 7.11
CA GLN A 224 4.32 -16.32 8.38
C GLN A 224 2.81 -16.33 8.15
N VAL A 225 2.14 -17.37 8.63
CA VAL A 225 0.68 -17.49 8.55
C VAL A 225 0.07 -17.06 9.88
N ASP A 226 -0.56 -15.90 9.91
CA ASP A 226 -1.31 -15.41 11.06
C ASP A 226 -2.67 -16.15 11.13
N ARG A 227 -2.80 -17.09 12.08
CA ARG A 227 -3.99 -17.92 12.30
C ARG A 227 -4.91 -17.36 13.38
#